data_b3a67ae384ff11a3b48824bf85bcbd35
#
_entry.id   b3a67ae384ff11a3b48824bf85bcbd35
#
_cell.length_a   1.000
_cell.length_b   1.000
_cell.length_c   1.000
_cell.angle_alpha   90.00
_cell.angle_beta   90.00
_cell.angle_gamma   90.00
#
_symmetry.space_group_name_H-M   'P 1'
#
loop_
_entity.id
_entity.type
_entity.pdbx_description
1 polymer ?
#
loop_
_entity_poly.entity_id
_entity_poly.type
_entity_poly.pdbx_seq_one_letter_code
_entity_poly.pdbx_strand_id
1 'polypeptide(L)'
;KVDAENVTADQADIKVTVKYKADKQKVTYTIIDDTTNTTLEDKQELTSGNSDTPLPNDTEAKYDSIVDAYLAQGYELVSKDQLPAKFDLDSGYDQNVVVHVKHKVSISTETKTVTQTINYVYEEDNTPAAPEKKTTLTFSREMKTDEVTKDVTPGAWTPSTGTFPEVVSPTVDGYTPDKAKVDAENVTADQADIKITVKYKADKQKVTYTIIDDTTNTTLEDKQELTSGNSDTPLPNGTEAKYDSIVDAYLAQGYELVSKDQLPAKFDLDSGYDQNVVVHVKHGTSSSQENKAVSMTVRYHGAGSQTPADQVQIATWTRTVTTDKVTGSVVNTTDWTSDKANYDAVPSPVIPGYTVDIATVPSEAVTQENIVKDVHYTAQNTA
;
A
#
# COMPACT_ATOMS: atom_id res chain seq x y z
N LYS A 1 59.09 -9.03 95.58
CA LYS A 1 59.30 -9.77 96.84
C LYS A 1 60.03 -8.87 97.83
N VAL A 2 59.87 -9.13 99.06
CA VAL A 2 60.72 -8.59 100.17
C VAL A 2 61.69 -9.70 100.51
N ASP A 3 62.99 -9.44 100.36
CA ASP A 3 64.01 -10.44 100.64
C ASP A 3 64.16 -10.70 102.16
N ALA A 4 64.54 -11.92 102.55
CA ALA A 4 64.76 -12.28 103.93
C ALA A 4 65.94 -11.48 104.50
N GLU A 5 65.80 -11.00 105.72
CA GLU A 5 66.84 -10.24 106.44
C GLU A 5 67.07 -10.80 107.83
N ASN A 6 68.35 -10.95 108.22
CA ASN A 6 68.70 -11.38 109.51
C ASN A 6 68.83 -10.19 110.44
N VAL A 7 68.21 -10.27 111.67
CA VAL A 7 68.19 -9.18 112.64
C VAL A 7 68.69 -9.62 114.00
N THR A 8 69.15 -8.70 114.76
CA THR A 8 69.59 -8.91 116.22
C THR A 8 68.58 -8.16 117.09
N ALA A 9 68.64 -8.46 118.41
CA ALA A 9 67.77 -7.88 119.45
C ALA A 9 67.92 -6.34 119.54
N ASP A 10 69.05 -5.81 119.13
CA ASP A 10 69.31 -4.34 119.14
C ASP A 10 68.88 -3.64 117.96
N GLN A 11 68.31 -4.34 117.04
CA GLN A 11 67.79 -3.76 115.73
C GLN A 11 66.47 -3.06 116.02
N ALA A 12 66.29 -1.87 115.45
CA ALA A 12 65.00 -1.15 115.43
C ALA A 12 64.02 -1.85 114.50
N ASP A 13 62.70 -1.66 114.71
CA ASP A 13 61.62 -2.14 113.81
C ASP A 13 61.90 -1.71 112.42
N ILE A 14 61.73 -2.66 111.51
CA ILE A 14 61.91 -2.43 110.04
C ILE A 14 60.56 -2.20 109.41
N LYS A 15 60.39 -1.12 108.66
CA LYS A 15 59.25 -0.83 107.87
C LYS A 15 59.66 -0.92 106.41
N VAL A 16 59.00 -1.82 105.68
CA VAL A 16 59.21 -2.00 104.30
C VAL A 16 57.92 -1.57 103.56
N THR A 17 58.01 -0.73 102.52
CA THR A 17 56.90 -0.33 101.75
C THR A 17 57.05 -0.93 100.34
N VAL A 18 56.11 -1.75 99.99
CA VAL A 18 56.02 -2.31 98.65
C VAL A 18 55.02 -1.48 97.88
N LYS A 19 55.44 -0.91 96.75
CA LYS A 19 54.61 -0.08 95.89
C LYS A 19 54.16 -0.92 94.72
N TYR A 20 52.87 -1.02 94.54
CA TYR A 20 52.25 -1.65 93.36
C TYR A 20 51.99 -0.57 92.37
N LYS A 21 52.50 -0.78 91.17
CA LYS A 21 52.23 0.09 89.98
C LYS A 21 51.23 -0.62 89.11
N ALA A 22 50.24 0.15 88.68
CA ALA A 22 49.24 -0.37 87.72
C ALA A 22 49.93 -0.83 86.46
N ASP A 23 49.52 -1.98 85.96
CA ASP A 23 49.99 -2.50 84.71
C ASP A 23 49.37 -1.69 83.59
N LYS A 24 50.09 -1.57 82.47
CA LYS A 24 49.56 -0.99 81.24
C LYS A 24 48.67 -2.01 80.52
N GLN A 25 47.45 -1.62 80.24
CA GLN A 25 46.47 -2.40 79.57
C GLN A 25 46.11 -1.76 78.20
N LYS A 26 45.63 -2.57 77.26
CA LYS A 26 45.18 -2.11 75.95
C LYS A 26 43.76 -2.58 75.74
N VAL A 27 43.01 -1.76 74.99
CA VAL A 27 41.82 -2.20 74.30
C VAL A 27 42.14 -2.19 72.83
N THR A 28 41.86 -3.31 72.15
CA THR A 28 42.11 -3.52 70.73
C THR A 28 40.78 -3.67 69.98
N TYR A 29 40.84 -3.52 68.69
CA TYR A 29 39.70 -3.79 67.89
C TYR A 29 40.06 -4.68 66.72
N THR A 30 39.04 -5.43 66.23
CA THR A 30 39.14 -6.33 65.12
C THR A 30 37.96 -5.98 64.15
N ILE A 31 38.26 -5.80 62.89
CA ILE A 31 37.26 -5.57 61.88
C ILE A 31 37.17 -6.81 60.98
N ILE A 32 36.00 -7.40 60.89
CA ILE A 32 35.71 -8.57 60.04
C ILE A 32 34.75 -8.22 58.96
N ASP A 33 35.12 -8.57 57.73
CA ASP A 33 34.23 -8.47 56.55
C ASP A 33 33.46 -9.78 56.40
N ASP A 34 32.19 -9.75 56.69
CA ASP A 34 31.32 -10.92 56.63
C ASP A 34 30.98 -11.33 55.17
N THR A 35 31.10 -10.43 54.22
CA THR A 35 30.87 -10.76 52.79
C THR A 35 31.96 -11.68 52.26
N THR A 36 33.21 -11.38 52.56
CA THR A 36 34.37 -12.16 52.10
C THR A 36 34.87 -13.13 53.17
N ASN A 37 34.32 -13.04 54.37
CA ASN A 37 34.74 -13.81 55.53
C ASN A 37 36.23 -13.61 55.85
N THR A 38 36.71 -12.38 55.74
CA THR A 38 38.09 -11.99 55.96
C THR A 38 38.20 -10.98 57.07
N THR A 39 39.36 -11.05 57.84
CA THR A 39 39.69 -10.06 58.83
C THR A 39 40.43 -8.91 58.15
N LEU A 40 39.84 -7.72 58.22
CA LEU A 40 40.40 -6.50 57.56
C LEU A 40 41.45 -5.86 58.44
N GLU A 41 41.21 -5.81 59.74
CA GLU A 41 42.17 -5.37 60.76
C GLU A 41 42.06 -6.32 61.99
N ASP A 42 43.17 -6.81 62.44
CA ASP A 42 43.22 -7.78 63.57
C ASP A 42 43.88 -7.18 64.80
N LYS A 43 43.13 -7.07 65.86
CA LYS A 43 43.61 -6.66 67.18
C LYS A 43 44.51 -5.43 67.16
N GLN A 44 44.08 -4.41 66.44
CA GLN A 44 44.77 -3.12 66.40
C GLN A 44 44.53 -2.36 67.69
N GLU A 45 45.55 -1.65 68.18
CA GLU A 45 45.41 -0.86 69.42
C GLU A 45 44.39 0.28 69.17
N LEU A 46 43.35 0.32 70.00
CA LEU A 46 42.40 1.43 70.08
C LEU A 46 42.82 2.45 71.11
N THR A 47 43.11 2.00 72.27
CA THR A 47 43.54 2.83 73.39
C THR A 47 44.34 2.02 74.41
N SER A 48 45.13 2.70 75.29
CA SER A 48 45.86 2.11 76.35
C SER A 48 45.76 2.95 77.65
N GLY A 49 45.97 2.30 78.80
CA GLY A 49 45.90 2.99 80.05
C GLY A 49 46.23 2.03 81.19
N ASN A 50 46.11 2.52 82.42
CA ASN A 50 46.38 1.70 83.63
C ASN A 50 45.22 0.77 83.94
N SER A 51 45.53 -0.44 84.45
CA SER A 51 44.52 -1.37 84.97
C SER A 51 43.52 -0.67 85.88
N ASP A 52 42.28 -1.11 85.80
CA ASP A 52 41.17 -0.67 86.64
C ASP A 52 40.83 0.84 86.52
N THR A 53 41.24 1.49 85.43
CA THR A 53 40.91 2.89 85.14
C THR A 53 39.93 3.02 84.00
N PRO A 54 39.08 4.03 84.01
CA PRO A 54 38.18 4.29 82.87
C PRO A 54 38.96 4.49 81.59
N LEU A 55 38.34 4.15 80.44
CA LEU A 55 38.93 4.45 79.14
C LEU A 55 39.02 5.99 78.90
N PRO A 56 40.02 6.46 78.16
CA PRO A 56 40.12 7.88 77.81
C PRO A 56 38.81 8.40 77.17
N ASN A 57 38.46 9.67 77.43
CA ASN A 57 37.19 10.24 77.01
C ASN A 57 36.98 10.25 75.52
N ASP A 58 38.03 10.26 74.71
CA ASP A 58 37.96 10.29 73.23
C ASP A 58 37.88 8.89 72.58
N THR A 59 37.92 7.81 73.40
CA THR A 59 37.99 6.43 72.89
C THR A 59 36.73 6.08 72.04
N GLU A 60 35.54 6.42 72.53
CA GLU A 60 34.28 6.15 71.78
C GLU A 60 34.29 6.86 70.47
N ALA A 61 34.67 8.15 70.44
CA ALA A 61 34.73 8.91 69.19
C ALA A 61 35.76 8.34 68.21
N LYS A 62 36.89 7.89 68.67
CA LYS A 62 37.92 7.22 67.87
C LYS A 62 37.39 5.90 67.26
N TYR A 63 36.71 5.12 68.08
CA TYR A 63 36.10 3.85 67.67
C TYR A 63 35.05 4.08 66.60
N ASP A 64 34.13 5.04 66.83
CA ASP A 64 33.13 5.42 65.86
C ASP A 64 33.74 5.90 64.53
N SER A 65 34.82 6.70 64.58
CA SER A 65 35.53 7.20 63.43
C SER A 65 36.16 6.09 62.57
N ILE A 66 36.69 5.06 63.23
CA ILE A 66 37.24 3.87 62.54
C ILE A 66 36.14 3.14 61.79
N VAL A 67 35.01 2.91 62.44
CA VAL A 67 33.83 2.29 61.77
C VAL A 67 33.31 3.13 60.62
N ASP A 68 33.16 4.44 60.86
CA ASP A 68 32.65 5.36 59.82
C ASP A 68 33.55 5.40 58.59
N ALA A 69 34.88 5.23 58.78
CA ALA A 69 35.80 5.14 57.64
C ALA A 69 35.52 3.91 56.73
N TYR A 70 35.11 2.79 57.30
CA TYR A 70 34.67 1.63 56.52
C TYR A 70 33.35 1.86 55.85
N LEU A 71 32.39 2.47 56.54
CA LEU A 71 31.10 2.81 55.96
C LEU A 71 31.26 3.72 54.73
N ALA A 72 32.21 4.68 54.82
CA ALA A 72 32.54 5.56 53.72
C ALA A 72 33.17 4.84 52.52
N GLN A 73 33.75 3.68 52.71
CA GLN A 73 34.33 2.83 51.67
C GLN A 73 33.32 1.89 51.00
N GLY A 74 32.06 1.95 51.40
CA GLY A 74 31.00 1.10 50.84
C GLY A 74 30.61 -0.11 51.66
N TYR A 75 31.14 -0.22 52.88
CA TYR A 75 30.69 -1.25 53.85
C TYR A 75 29.42 -0.77 54.56
N GLU A 76 28.66 -1.69 55.07
CA GLU A 76 27.58 -1.41 56.02
C GLU A 76 27.80 -2.24 57.30
N LEU A 77 27.41 -1.67 58.46
CA LEU A 77 27.59 -2.28 59.77
C LEU A 77 26.65 -3.47 59.97
N VAL A 78 27.21 -4.61 60.37
CA VAL A 78 26.46 -5.79 60.80
C VAL A 78 26.31 -5.80 62.32
N SER A 79 27.43 -5.69 63.01
CA SER A 79 27.46 -5.62 64.48
C SER A 79 28.68 -4.87 64.94
N LYS A 80 28.61 -4.31 66.16
CA LYS A 80 29.67 -3.55 66.78
C LYS A 80 29.61 -3.81 68.25
N ASP A 81 30.70 -4.42 68.83
CA ASP A 81 30.80 -4.60 70.24
C ASP A 81 30.85 -3.26 70.98
N GLN A 82 30.25 -3.20 72.15
CA GLN A 82 30.39 -2.06 73.08
C GLN A 82 31.78 -2.00 73.69
N LEU A 83 32.31 -0.82 73.85
CA LEU A 83 33.54 -0.63 74.59
C LEU A 83 33.35 -1.03 76.07
N PRO A 84 34.38 -1.63 76.69
CA PRO A 84 34.32 -1.83 78.11
C PRO A 84 34.33 -0.48 78.86
N ALA A 85 33.75 -0.42 80.03
CA ALA A 85 33.71 0.78 80.83
C ALA A 85 35.13 1.17 81.39
N LYS A 86 35.96 0.19 81.63
CA LYS A 86 37.32 0.40 82.10
C LYS A 86 38.28 -0.72 81.65
N PHE A 87 39.58 -0.45 81.72
CA PHE A 87 40.59 -1.48 81.56
C PHE A 87 40.43 -2.52 82.64
N ASP A 88 40.56 -3.77 82.28
CA ASP A 88 40.45 -4.88 83.24
C ASP A 88 41.72 -5.11 84.06
N LEU A 89 41.70 -6.15 84.84
CA LEU A 89 42.82 -6.53 85.69
C LEU A 89 43.71 -7.65 85.13
N ASP A 90 43.33 -8.17 83.94
CA ASP A 90 44.06 -9.28 83.32
C ASP A 90 45.17 -8.77 82.41
N SER A 91 46.34 -8.71 82.92
CA SER A 91 47.52 -8.24 82.17
C SER A 91 48.02 -9.22 81.13
N GLY A 92 47.49 -10.47 81.11
CA GLY A 92 47.88 -11.48 80.11
C GLY A 92 47.18 -11.40 78.82
N TYR A 93 46.05 -10.68 78.73
CA TYR A 93 45.22 -10.55 77.52
C TYR A 93 44.69 -9.12 77.35
N ASP A 94 44.69 -8.67 76.10
CA ASP A 94 44.07 -7.40 75.77
C ASP A 94 42.55 -7.57 75.61
N GLN A 95 41.79 -6.59 76.08
CA GLN A 95 40.35 -6.51 75.80
C GLN A 95 40.18 -6.17 74.32
N ASN A 96 39.50 -7.05 73.54
CA ASN A 96 39.30 -6.86 72.11
C ASN A 96 37.83 -6.68 71.81
N VAL A 97 37.48 -5.63 71.07
CA VAL A 97 36.16 -5.40 70.58
C VAL A 97 36.12 -5.77 69.11
N VAL A 98 35.04 -6.44 68.66
CA VAL A 98 34.88 -6.93 67.30
C VAL A 98 33.76 -6.16 66.57
N VAL A 99 34.07 -5.73 65.38
CA VAL A 99 33.15 -5.11 64.50
C VAL A 99 32.98 -5.97 63.25
N HIS A 100 31.73 -6.31 62.92
CA HIS A 100 31.39 -7.00 61.72
C HIS A 100 30.80 -6.01 60.73
N VAL A 101 31.36 -5.96 59.52
CA VAL A 101 30.88 -5.20 58.39
C VAL A 101 30.60 -6.16 57.23
N LYS A 102 29.79 -5.74 56.32
CA LYS A 102 29.55 -6.44 55.04
C LYS A 102 29.57 -5.44 53.91
N HIS A 103 29.72 -5.91 52.69
CA HIS A 103 29.61 -5.05 51.52
C HIS A 103 28.18 -4.59 51.36
N LYS A 104 27.98 -3.29 51.19
CA LYS A 104 26.70 -2.73 50.80
C LYS A 104 26.47 -2.99 49.32
N VAL A 105 25.28 -3.49 48.98
CA VAL A 105 24.86 -3.71 47.61
C VAL A 105 23.80 -2.66 47.26
N SER A 106 24.05 -1.89 46.24
CA SER A 106 23.05 -1.00 45.66
C SER A 106 22.44 -1.62 44.41
N ILE A 107 21.16 -1.31 44.17
CA ILE A 107 20.39 -1.83 43.03
C ILE A 107 19.98 -0.64 42.17
N SER A 108 20.28 -0.73 40.87
CA SER A 108 19.78 0.18 39.87
C SER A 108 19.05 -0.62 38.78
N THR A 109 18.28 0.07 37.96
CA THR A 109 17.56 -0.56 36.84
C THR A 109 18.22 -0.11 35.55
N GLU A 110 18.56 -1.07 34.70
CA GLU A 110 18.95 -0.83 33.31
C GLU A 110 17.76 -1.12 32.41
N THR A 111 17.49 -0.22 31.48
CA THR A 111 16.41 -0.35 30.50
C THR A 111 17.02 -0.34 29.11
N LYS A 112 16.53 -1.22 28.25
CA LYS A 112 16.92 -1.30 26.86
C LYS A 112 15.70 -1.46 25.98
N THR A 113 15.71 -0.83 24.82
CA THR A 113 14.62 -0.91 23.86
C THR A 113 15.11 -1.54 22.56
N VAL A 114 14.22 -2.30 21.92
CA VAL A 114 14.39 -2.80 20.56
C VAL A 114 13.22 -2.28 19.76
N THR A 115 13.50 -1.60 18.66
CA THR A 115 12.48 -0.98 17.79
C THR A 115 12.45 -1.67 16.44
N GLN A 116 11.24 -2.04 16.00
CA GLN A 116 10.98 -2.48 14.64
C GLN A 116 10.36 -1.30 13.88
N THR A 117 10.93 -0.97 12.73
CA THR A 117 10.40 0.04 11.81
C THR A 117 10.08 -0.62 10.48
N ILE A 118 8.83 -0.52 10.05
CA ILE A 118 8.37 -0.99 8.75
C ILE A 118 8.11 0.24 7.89
N ASN A 119 8.84 0.37 6.80
CA ASN A 119 8.67 1.42 5.80
C ASN A 119 7.91 0.86 4.60
N TYR A 120 6.87 1.55 4.17
CA TYR A 120 6.07 1.22 3.01
C TYR A 120 6.37 2.24 1.92
N VAL A 121 6.99 1.79 0.84
CA VAL A 121 7.45 2.68 -0.23
C VAL A 121 7.01 2.17 -1.61
N TYR A 122 6.89 3.09 -2.56
CA TYR A 122 6.70 2.71 -3.95
C TYR A 122 8.01 2.15 -4.52
N GLU A 123 7.92 1.03 -5.24
CA GLU A 123 9.09 0.37 -5.83
C GLU A 123 9.85 1.28 -6.80
N GLU A 124 9.12 2.12 -7.53
CA GLU A 124 9.66 2.93 -8.61
C GLU A 124 10.62 4.02 -8.12
N ASP A 125 10.27 4.73 -7.07
CA ASP A 125 10.99 5.94 -6.63
C ASP A 125 11.33 5.97 -5.14
N ASN A 126 10.97 4.92 -4.39
CA ASN A 126 11.15 4.81 -2.94
C ASN A 126 10.46 5.91 -2.12
N THR A 127 9.48 6.61 -2.71
CA THR A 127 8.65 7.55 -1.95
C THR A 127 7.65 6.79 -1.07
N PRO A 128 7.18 7.39 0.05
CA PRO A 128 6.24 6.72 0.94
C PRO A 128 4.92 6.36 0.25
N ALA A 129 4.54 5.09 0.33
CA ALA A 129 3.26 4.58 -0.15
C ALA A 129 2.20 4.56 0.97
N ALA A 130 2.64 4.41 2.20
CA ALA A 130 1.82 4.43 3.41
C ALA A 130 2.68 4.91 4.59
N PRO A 131 2.07 5.38 5.70
CA PRO A 131 2.81 5.78 6.89
C PRO A 131 3.65 4.63 7.45
N GLU A 132 4.87 4.92 7.92
CA GLU A 132 5.71 3.93 8.58
C GLU A 132 5.06 3.39 9.85
N LYS A 133 5.34 2.14 10.16
CA LYS A 133 4.92 1.49 11.40
C LYS A 133 6.10 1.25 12.29
N LYS A 134 6.12 1.89 13.48
CA LYS A 134 7.11 1.65 14.53
C LYS A 134 6.49 0.91 15.69
N THR A 135 7.19 -0.10 16.16
CA THR A 135 6.83 -0.84 17.36
C THR A 135 8.08 -0.96 18.23
N THR A 136 7.98 -0.59 19.51
CA THR A 136 9.09 -0.62 20.43
C THR A 136 8.81 -1.60 21.56
N LEU A 137 9.75 -2.49 21.82
CA LEU A 137 9.74 -3.41 22.96
C LEU A 137 10.75 -2.90 24.00
N THR A 138 10.36 -2.94 25.27
CA THR A 138 11.19 -2.47 26.36
C THR A 138 11.56 -3.65 27.26
N PHE A 139 12.85 -3.77 27.57
CA PHE A 139 13.41 -4.75 28.48
C PHE A 139 14.04 -4.02 29.66
N SER A 140 13.93 -4.57 30.84
CA SER A 140 14.57 -4.03 32.01
C SER A 140 15.27 -5.13 32.82
N ARG A 141 16.33 -4.77 33.51
CA ARG A 141 17.02 -5.66 34.47
C ARG A 141 17.55 -4.89 35.65
N GLU A 142 17.72 -5.60 36.73
CA GLU A 142 18.43 -5.10 37.89
C GLU A 142 19.93 -5.17 37.66
N MET A 143 20.63 -4.11 38.09
CA MET A 143 22.09 -4.05 38.14
C MET A 143 22.48 -3.95 39.59
N LYS A 144 23.19 -4.97 40.13
CA LYS A 144 23.68 -4.99 41.50
C LYS A 144 25.10 -4.50 41.51
N THR A 145 25.37 -3.44 42.30
CA THR A 145 26.70 -2.88 42.47
C THR A 145 27.18 -3.18 43.88
N ASP A 146 28.30 -3.87 44.02
CA ASP A 146 29.04 -3.98 45.25
C ASP A 146 29.72 -2.64 45.51
N GLU A 147 29.32 -1.94 46.57
CA GLU A 147 29.83 -0.59 46.86
C GLU A 147 31.27 -0.55 47.34
N VAL A 148 31.83 -1.69 47.76
CA VAL A 148 33.21 -1.80 48.16
C VAL A 148 34.13 -2.04 46.98
N THR A 149 33.86 -3.04 46.18
CA THR A 149 34.67 -3.42 44.99
C THR A 149 34.34 -2.65 43.77
N LYS A 150 33.14 -2.05 43.71
CA LYS A 150 32.56 -1.38 42.54
C LYS A 150 32.22 -2.35 41.41
N ASP A 151 32.25 -3.64 41.67
CA ASP A 151 31.81 -4.65 40.69
C ASP A 151 30.30 -4.56 40.46
N VAL A 152 29.92 -4.67 39.23
CA VAL A 152 28.51 -4.63 38.79
C VAL A 152 28.12 -6.01 38.28
N THR A 153 27.06 -6.57 38.83
CA THR A 153 26.51 -7.86 38.41
C THR A 153 25.15 -7.61 37.79
N PRO A 154 25.02 -7.82 36.46
CA PRO A 154 23.72 -7.68 35.78
C PRO A 154 22.81 -8.85 36.15
N GLY A 155 21.53 -8.54 36.41
CA GLY A 155 20.46 -9.52 36.52
C GLY A 155 19.93 -9.98 35.17
N ALA A 156 18.98 -10.89 35.20
CA ALA A 156 18.30 -11.34 34.00
C ALA A 156 17.36 -10.26 33.45
N TRP A 157 17.25 -10.17 32.12
CA TRP A 157 16.31 -9.29 31.48
C TRP A 157 14.86 -9.74 31.75
N THR A 158 13.99 -8.76 31.97
CA THR A 158 12.53 -8.93 32.11
C THR A 158 11.80 -8.00 31.16
N PRO A 159 10.97 -8.54 30.24
CA PRO A 159 10.84 -9.97 29.92
C PRO A 159 12.12 -10.54 29.31
N SER A 160 12.31 -11.85 29.38
CA SER A 160 13.47 -12.52 28.75
C SER A 160 13.44 -12.44 27.23
N THR A 161 12.23 -12.49 26.66
CA THR A 161 11.95 -12.31 25.24
C THR A 161 10.76 -11.40 25.07
N GLY A 162 10.71 -10.69 23.96
CA GLY A 162 9.56 -9.92 23.52
C GLY A 162 9.16 -10.34 22.12
N THR A 163 7.93 -10.03 21.72
CA THR A 163 7.40 -10.39 20.40
C THR A 163 6.93 -9.15 19.66
N PHE A 164 7.47 -8.93 18.46
CA PHE A 164 6.83 -8.04 17.49
C PHE A 164 5.69 -8.82 16.84
N PRO A 165 4.42 -8.36 16.92
CA PRO A 165 3.31 -9.07 16.31
C PRO A 165 3.37 -9.00 14.79
N GLU A 166 2.67 -9.92 14.13
CA GLU A 166 2.45 -9.87 12.68
C GLU A 166 1.80 -8.54 12.30
N VAL A 167 2.25 -7.94 11.22
CA VAL A 167 1.71 -6.70 10.66
C VAL A 167 1.31 -6.92 9.21
N VAL A 168 0.01 -6.83 8.92
CA VAL A 168 -0.52 -6.88 7.56
C VAL A 168 -0.17 -5.57 6.86
N SER A 169 0.34 -5.67 5.63
CA SER A 169 0.68 -4.49 4.84
C SER A 169 -0.58 -3.70 4.46
N PRO A 170 -0.56 -2.36 4.57
CA PRO A 170 -1.69 -1.54 4.18
C PRO A 170 -2.07 -1.74 2.72
N THR A 171 -3.36 -1.64 2.42
CA THR A 171 -3.85 -1.63 1.04
C THR A 171 -3.56 -0.27 0.42
N VAL A 172 -2.94 -0.28 -0.74
CA VAL A 172 -2.72 0.91 -1.58
C VAL A 172 -3.34 0.63 -2.94
N ASP A 173 -4.39 1.37 -3.28
CA ASP A 173 -5.16 1.14 -4.51
C ASP A 173 -4.26 1.25 -5.74
N GLY A 174 -4.36 0.26 -6.63
CA GLY A 174 -3.56 0.19 -7.85
C GLY A 174 -2.15 -0.36 -7.67
N TYR A 175 -1.80 -0.79 -6.46
CA TYR A 175 -0.47 -1.31 -6.15
C TYR A 175 -0.54 -2.60 -5.35
N THR A 176 0.48 -3.44 -5.49
CA THR A 176 0.62 -4.69 -4.76
C THR A 176 1.94 -4.68 -3.97
N PRO A 177 1.90 -4.90 -2.64
CA PRO A 177 3.11 -4.98 -1.84
C PRO A 177 3.89 -6.27 -2.13
N ASP A 178 5.22 -6.21 -2.09
CA ASP A 178 6.08 -7.39 -2.22
C ASP A 178 5.98 -8.34 -1.02
N LYS A 179 5.53 -7.81 0.11
CA LYS A 179 5.20 -8.55 1.33
C LYS A 179 3.78 -8.23 1.75
N ALA A 180 2.89 -9.20 1.66
CA ALA A 180 1.50 -9.03 2.11
C ALA A 180 1.42 -8.78 3.62
N LYS A 181 2.41 -9.28 4.36
CA LYS A 181 2.55 -9.10 5.80
C LYS A 181 4.01 -9.20 6.20
N VAL A 182 4.32 -8.63 7.35
CA VAL A 182 5.56 -8.87 8.09
C VAL A 182 5.23 -9.85 9.20
N ASP A 183 5.92 -10.98 9.21
CA ASP A 183 5.65 -12.05 10.19
C ASP A 183 6.02 -11.61 11.62
N ALA A 184 5.36 -12.21 12.59
CA ALA A 184 5.72 -12.03 13.99
C ALA A 184 7.16 -12.52 14.25
N GLU A 185 7.88 -11.80 15.10
CA GLU A 185 9.28 -12.10 15.41
C GLU A 185 9.53 -12.00 16.91
N ASN A 186 10.17 -13.01 17.48
CA ASN A 186 10.62 -13.01 18.86
C ASN A 186 12.05 -12.48 18.94
N VAL A 187 12.28 -11.58 19.87
CA VAL A 187 13.58 -10.94 20.08
C VAL A 187 13.96 -10.90 21.54
N THR A 188 15.25 -10.73 21.81
CA THR A 188 15.81 -10.49 23.13
C THR A 188 16.31 -9.05 23.23
N ALA A 189 16.69 -8.65 24.45
CA ALA A 189 17.24 -7.31 24.66
C ALA A 189 18.54 -7.04 23.89
N ASP A 190 19.24 -8.08 23.45
CA ASP A 190 20.50 -7.96 22.71
C ASP A 190 20.29 -7.76 21.19
N GLN A 191 19.04 -7.86 20.74
CA GLN A 191 18.70 -7.64 19.36
C GLN A 191 18.90 -6.17 18.98
N ALA A 192 19.52 -5.94 17.81
CA ALA A 192 19.57 -4.61 17.21
C ALA A 192 18.20 -4.19 16.69
N ASP A 193 18.00 -2.89 16.52
CA ASP A 193 16.79 -2.38 15.87
C ASP A 193 16.61 -2.99 14.48
N ILE A 194 15.36 -3.29 14.15
CA ILE A 194 14.97 -3.97 12.92
C ILE A 194 14.35 -2.94 11.97
N LYS A 195 14.85 -2.91 10.75
CA LYS A 195 14.28 -2.09 9.67
C LYS A 195 13.82 -2.99 8.55
N ILE A 196 12.56 -2.87 8.17
CA ILE A 196 11.93 -3.63 7.11
C ILE A 196 11.36 -2.66 6.10
N THR A 197 11.59 -2.93 4.82
CA THR A 197 11.01 -2.17 3.72
C THR A 197 10.06 -3.05 2.95
N VAL A 198 8.81 -2.60 2.80
CA VAL A 198 7.79 -3.22 1.94
C VAL A 198 7.66 -2.35 0.70
N LYS A 199 7.83 -2.95 -0.46
CA LYS A 199 7.80 -2.26 -1.75
C LYS A 199 6.49 -2.52 -2.46
N TYR A 200 5.81 -1.45 -2.87
CA TYR A 200 4.56 -1.48 -3.62
C TYR A 200 4.84 -1.31 -5.10
N LYS A 201 4.49 -2.33 -5.87
CA LYS A 201 4.61 -2.34 -7.33
C LYS A 201 3.27 -1.97 -7.95
N ALA A 202 3.28 -1.09 -8.95
CA ALA A 202 2.08 -0.76 -9.69
C ALA A 202 1.48 -2.00 -10.36
N ASP A 203 0.18 -2.17 -10.23
CA ASP A 203 -0.55 -3.24 -10.90
C ASP A 203 -0.63 -2.99 -12.39
N LYS A 204 -0.67 -4.05 -13.19
CA LYS A 204 -0.95 -3.96 -14.61
C LYS A 204 -2.43 -3.69 -14.83
N GLN A 205 -2.72 -2.63 -15.56
CA GLN A 205 -4.06 -2.21 -15.93
C GLN A 205 -4.26 -2.32 -17.44
N LYS A 206 -5.51 -2.46 -17.85
CA LYS A 206 -5.90 -2.51 -19.25
C LYS A 206 -6.94 -1.45 -19.54
N VAL A 207 -6.90 -0.91 -20.74
CA VAL A 207 -8.02 -0.22 -21.37
C VAL A 207 -8.55 -1.13 -22.46
N THR A 208 -9.84 -1.41 -22.43
CA THR A 208 -10.53 -2.25 -23.39
C THR A 208 -11.51 -1.41 -24.21
N TYR A 209 -11.97 -1.96 -25.33
CA TYR A 209 -12.98 -1.33 -26.15
C TYR A 209 -14.09 -2.33 -26.48
N THR A 210 -15.28 -1.78 -26.65
CA THR A 210 -16.47 -2.51 -27.10
C THR A 210 -17.07 -1.80 -28.28
N ILE A 211 -17.40 -2.54 -29.35
CA ILE A 211 -18.06 -2.01 -30.52
C ILE A 211 -19.49 -2.56 -30.58
N ILE A 212 -20.46 -1.68 -30.59
CA ILE A 212 -21.88 -2.03 -30.63
C ILE A 212 -22.49 -1.54 -31.96
N ASP A 213 -23.19 -2.44 -32.66
CA ASP A 213 -23.98 -2.13 -33.83
C ASP A 213 -25.39 -1.80 -33.39
N ASP A 214 -25.76 -0.52 -33.49
CA ASP A 214 -27.07 -0.05 -33.08
C ASP A 214 -28.17 -0.44 -34.08
N THR A 215 -27.83 -0.75 -35.33
CA THR A 215 -28.82 -1.19 -36.33
C THR A 215 -29.36 -2.57 -35.99
N THR A 216 -28.49 -3.50 -35.58
CA THR A 216 -28.85 -4.88 -35.26
C THR A 216 -28.95 -5.09 -33.76
N ASN A 217 -28.56 -4.10 -32.94
CA ASN A 217 -28.49 -4.17 -31.51
C ASN A 217 -27.60 -5.31 -31.03
N THR A 218 -26.47 -5.52 -31.70
CA THR A 218 -25.50 -6.57 -31.40
C THR A 218 -24.14 -6.00 -31.02
N THR A 219 -23.42 -6.72 -30.18
CA THR A 219 -22.04 -6.39 -29.84
C THR A 219 -21.11 -7.06 -30.86
N LEU A 220 -20.36 -6.25 -31.61
CA LEU A 220 -19.44 -6.75 -32.63
C LEU A 220 -18.12 -7.18 -32.04
N GLU A 221 -17.58 -6.42 -31.07
CA GLU A 221 -16.41 -6.75 -30.28
C GLU A 221 -16.70 -6.35 -28.85
N ASP A 222 -16.40 -7.25 -27.90
CA ASP A 222 -16.68 -7.05 -26.49
C ASP A 222 -15.39 -7.02 -25.70
N LYS A 223 -15.11 -5.87 -25.04
CA LYS A 223 -14.00 -5.70 -24.10
C LYS A 223 -12.67 -6.26 -24.61
N GLN A 224 -12.33 -5.92 -25.84
CA GLN A 224 -11.05 -6.29 -26.43
C GLN A 224 -9.94 -5.38 -25.86
N GLU A 225 -8.76 -5.92 -25.62
CA GLU A 225 -7.64 -5.12 -25.15
C GLU A 225 -7.22 -4.08 -26.18
N LEU A 226 -7.25 -2.81 -25.80
CA LEU A 226 -6.71 -1.72 -26.60
C LEU A 226 -5.26 -1.45 -26.24
N THR A 227 -4.99 -1.33 -24.95
CA THR A 227 -3.65 -1.06 -24.40
C THR A 227 -3.55 -1.52 -22.96
N SER A 228 -2.32 -1.68 -22.47
CA SER A 228 -2.04 -2.02 -21.08
C SER A 228 -0.85 -1.21 -20.56
N GLY A 229 -0.78 -1.05 -19.24
CA GLY A 229 0.28 -0.33 -18.57
C GLY A 229 0.12 -0.36 -17.07
N ASN A 230 0.99 0.36 -16.38
CA ASN A 230 0.95 0.44 -14.94
C ASN A 230 -0.16 1.38 -14.46
N SER A 231 -0.75 1.07 -13.31
CA SER A 231 -1.69 1.96 -12.62
C SER A 231 -1.12 3.38 -12.53
N ASP A 232 -2.01 4.36 -12.62
CA ASP A 232 -1.69 5.79 -12.46
C ASP A 232 -0.67 6.35 -13.45
N THR A 233 -0.46 5.67 -14.58
CA THR A 233 0.42 6.16 -15.65
C THR A 233 -0.37 6.54 -16.88
N PRO A 234 0.09 7.52 -17.69
CA PRO A 234 -0.53 7.88 -18.95
C PRO A 234 -0.63 6.70 -19.90
N LEU A 235 -1.63 6.70 -20.77
CA LEU A 235 -1.73 5.70 -21.83
C LEU A 235 -0.50 5.80 -22.75
N PRO A 236 0.00 4.68 -23.29
CA PRO A 236 1.10 4.70 -24.26
C PRO A 236 0.80 5.59 -25.44
N ASN A 237 1.83 6.26 -25.97
CA ASN A 237 1.75 6.99 -27.22
C ASN A 237 1.29 6.04 -28.33
N GLY A 238 0.41 6.51 -29.20
CA GLY A 238 -0.16 5.69 -30.27
C GLY A 238 -1.46 4.99 -29.92
N THR A 239 -1.92 5.03 -28.66
CA THR A 239 -3.19 4.43 -28.25
C THR A 239 -4.38 5.10 -28.96
N GLU A 240 -4.40 6.44 -29.05
CA GLU A 240 -5.44 7.18 -29.76
C GLU A 240 -5.47 6.79 -31.24
N ALA A 241 -4.31 6.73 -31.88
CA ALA A 241 -4.21 6.34 -33.28
C ALA A 241 -4.70 4.90 -33.52
N LYS A 242 -4.38 3.99 -32.61
CA LYS A 242 -4.88 2.61 -32.66
C LYS A 242 -6.40 2.54 -32.53
N TYR A 243 -6.96 3.30 -31.59
CA TYR A 243 -8.38 3.39 -31.35
C TYR A 243 -9.10 3.94 -32.60
N ASP A 244 -8.61 5.05 -33.14
CA ASP A 244 -9.13 5.64 -34.37
C ASP A 244 -9.09 4.65 -35.54
N SER A 245 -8.00 3.90 -35.66
CA SER A 245 -7.80 2.89 -36.71
C SER A 245 -8.82 1.76 -36.64
N ILE A 246 -9.15 1.32 -35.40
CA ILE A 246 -10.18 0.28 -35.18
C ILE A 246 -11.55 0.80 -35.65
N VAL A 247 -11.90 2.03 -35.30
CA VAL A 247 -13.17 2.66 -35.71
C VAL A 247 -13.20 2.84 -37.22
N ASP A 248 -12.11 3.36 -37.80
CA ASP A 248 -12.02 3.58 -39.26
C ASP A 248 -12.19 2.30 -40.06
N ALA A 249 -11.73 1.15 -39.54
CA ALA A 249 -11.93 -0.14 -40.18
C ALA A 249 -13.41 -0.52 -40.31
N TYR A 250 -14.23 -0.17 -39.32
CA TYR A 250 -15.68 -0.35 -39.40
C TYR A 250 -16.31 0.60 -40.36
N LEU A 251 -15.89 1.88 -40.35
CA LEU A 251 -16.40 2.88 -41.31
C LEU A 251 -16.11 2.45 -42.74
N ALA A 252 -14.95 1.84 -43.00
CA ALA A 252 -14.59 1.31 -44.31
C ALA A 252 -15.49 0.13 -44.75
N GLN A 253 -16.11 -0.58 -43.81
CA GLN A 253 -17.04 -1.68 -44.09
C GLN A 253 -18.48 -1.21 -44.32
N GLY A 254 -18.74 0.09 -44.29
CA GLY A 254 -20.05 0.65 -44.50
C GLY A 254 -20.81 1.10 -43.27
N TYR A 255 -20.20 0.97 -42.09
CA TYR A 255 -20.77 1.51 -40.86
C TYR A 255 -20.60 3.02 -40.79
N GLU A 256 -21.46 3.66 -40.02
CA GLU A 256 -21.37 5.06 -39.62
C GLU A 256 -21.19 5.17 -38.13
N LEU A 257 -20.38 6.13 -37.68
CA LEU A 257 -20.18 6.39 -36.26
C LEU A 257 -21.42 7.05 -35.65
N VAL A 258 -21.94 6.48 -34.55
CA VAL A 258 -23.01 7.08 -33.77
C VAL A 258 -22.40 7.83 -32.58
N SER A 259 -21.55 7.14 -31.81
CA SER A 259 -20.85 7.73 -30.68
C SER A 259 -19.53 6.99 -30.44
N LYS A 260 -18.60 7.68 -29.81
CA LYS A 260 -17.28 7.16 -29.46
C LYS A 260 -16.84 7.75 -28.14
N ASP A 261 -16.65 6.91 -27.15
CA ASP A 261 -16.14 7.36 -25.86
C ASP A 261 -14.71 7.89 -26.02
N GLN A 262 -14.37 8.91 -25.24
CA GLN A 262 -13.01 9.41 -25.17
C GLN A 262 -12.15 8.43 -24.37
N LEU A 263 -10.89 8.29 -24.76
CA LEU A 263 -9.92 7.53 -23.99
C LEU A 263 -9.65 8.22 -22.65
N PRO A 264 -9.48 7.46 -21.57
CA PRO A 264 -9.01 8.04 -20.32
C PRO A 264 -7.60 8.62 -20.50
N ALA A 265 -7.27 9.64 -19.69
CA ALA A 265 -5.94 10.25 -19.74
C ALA A 265 -4.85 9.29 -19.24
N LYS A 266 -5.20 8.42 -18.30
CA LYS A 266 -4.28 7.47 -17.67
C LYS A 266 -5.02 6.22 -17.21
N PHE A 267 -4.26 5.17 -16.95
CA PHE A 267 -4.76 3.99 -16.26
C PHE A 267 -5.17 4.37 -14.84
N ASP A 268 -6.32 3.86 -14.40
CA ASP A 268 -6.83 4.15 -13.06
C ASP A 268 -6.14 3.28 -11.98
N LEU A 269 -6.62 3.42 -10.76
CA LEU A 269 -6.13 2.67 -9.59
C LEU A 269 -7.00 1.45 -9.26
N ASP A 270 -8.07 1.20 -10.02
CA ASP A 270 -8.98 0.08 -9.77
C ASP A 270 -8.50 -1.17 -10.48
N SER A 271 -7.75 -2.01 -9.77
CA SER A 271 -7.22 -3.26 -10.31
C SER A 271 -8.28 -4.35 -10.49
N GLY A 272 -9.49 -4.14 -9.97
CA GLY A 272 -10.59 -5.10 -10.07
C GLY A 272 -11.37 -5.02 -11.39
N TYR A 273 -11.27 -3.91 -12.12
CA TYR A 273 -12.01 -3.66 -13.35
C TYR A 273 -11.13 -2.98 -14.38
N ASP A 274 -11.27 -3.41 -15.66
CA ASP A 274 -10.64 -2.73 -16.77
C ASP A 274 -11.46 -1.49 -17.15
N GLN A 275 -10.78 -0.40 -17.52
CA GLN A 275 -11.43 0.76 -18.12
C GLN A 275 -11.87 0.38 -19.52
N ASN A 276 -13.19 0.47 -19.81
CA ASN A 276 -13.74 0.09 -21.10
C ASN A 276 -14.33 1.31 -21.80
N VAL A 277 -13.93 1.54 -23.05
CA VAL A 277 -14.51 2.57 -23.92
C VAL A 277 -15.46 1.92 -24.90
N VAL A 278 -16.60 2.55 -25.12
CA VAL A 278 -17.67 2.01 -25.96
C VAL A 278 -17.82 2.87 -27.20
N VAL A 279 -17.89 2.21 -28.36
CA VAL A 279 -18.15 2.81 -29.65
C VAL A 279 -19.46 2.25 -30.16
N HIS A 280 -20.38 3.14 -30.52
CA HIS A 280 -21.62 2.79 -31.20
C HIS A 280 -21.49 3.12 -32.68
N VAL A 281 -21.77 2.15 -33.51
CA VAL A 281 -21.87 2.29 -34.98
C VAL A 281 -23.25 1.86 -35.43
N LYS A 282 -23.66 2.28 -36.58
CA LYS A 282 -24.86 1.85 -37.26
C LYS A 282 -24.53 1.54 -38.71
N HIS A 283 -25.41 0.82 -39.41
CA HIS A 283 -25.25 0.59 -40.82
C HIS A 283 -25.48 1.91 -41.59
N GLY A 284 -24.53 2.26 -42.43
CA GLY A 284 -24.70 3.30 -43.41
C GLY A 284 -25.61 2.83 -44.54
N THR A 285 -26.25 3.76 -45.22
CA THR A 285 -27.10 3.46 -46.36
C THR A 285 -26.66 4.26 -47.58
N SER A 286 -26.92 3.70 -48.77
CA SER A 286 -26.76 4.40 -50.02
C SER A 286 -28.06 4.34 -50.79
N SER A 287 -28.36 5.42 -51.52
CA SER A 287 -29.56 5.50 -52.33
C SER A 287 -29.18 5.55 -53.81
N SER A 288 -29.93 4.83 -54.62
CA SER A 288 -29.82 4.87 -56.08
C SER A 288 -31.21 4.98 -56.71
N GLN A 289 -31.27 5.44 -57.92
CA GLN A 289 -32.52 5.50 -58.66
C GLN A 289 -32.57 4.38 -59.67
N GLU A 290 -33.76 3.74 -59.77
CA GLU A 290 -34.12 2.85 -60.87
C GLU A 290 -35.07 3.56 -61.77
N ASN A 291 -34.84 3.45 -63.08
CA ASN A 291 -35.63 4.04 -64.09
C ASN A 291 -36.23 2.98 -65.05
N LYS A 292 -37.47 3.14 -65.38
CA LYS A 292 -38.19 2.29 -66.36
C LYS A 292 -38.86 3.15 -67.35
N ALA A 293 -38.43 3.07 -68.61
CA ALA A 293 -39.10 3.79 -69.73
C ALA A 293 -40.24 2.96 -70.27
N VAL A 294 -41.37 3.60 -70.45
CA VAL A 294 -42.54 3.03 -71.11
C VAL A 294 -43.00 3.97 -72.19
N SER A 295 -43.80 3.47 -73.17
CA SER A 295 -44.20 4.25 -74.26
C SER A 295 -45.69 4.01 -74.66
N MET A 296 -46.28 5.02 -75.22
CA MET A 296 -47.47 4.87 -76.04
C MET A 296 -47.07 5.06 -77.50
N THR A 297 -47.31 4.04 -78.32
CA THR A 297 -47.04 4.06 -79.75
C THR A 297 -48.36 4.07 -80.54
N VAL A 298 -48.53 5.04 -81.40
CA VAL A 298 -49.62 5.04 -82.36
C VAL A 298 -49.05 4.56 -83.66
N ARG A 299 -49.60 3.43 -84.15
CA ARG A 299 -49.25 2.83 -85.44
C ARG A 299 -50.30 3.05 -86.43
N TYR A 300 -49.88 3.43 -87.62
CA TYR A 300 -50.81 3.72 -88.73
C TYR A 300 -50.71 2.62 -89.82
N HIS A 301 -51.86 2.26 -90.37
CA HIS A 301 -51.97 1.20 -91.34
C HIS A 301 -52.91 1.59 -92.49
N GLY A 302 -52.73 1.02 -93.69
CA GLY A 302 -53.70 0.98 -94.73
C GLY A 302 -53.65 2.10 -95.81
N ALA A 303 -52.68 3.02 -95.72
CA ALA A 303 -52.55 4.05 -96.73
C ALA A 303 -51.39 3.83 -97.73
N GLY A 304 -50.95 2.57 -97.81
CA GLY A 304 -49.84 2.21 -98.69
C GLY A 304 -48.59 3.01 -98.44
N SER A 305 -48.00 3.60 -99.50
CA SER A 305 -46.79 4.42 -99.36
C SER A 305 -47.00 5.73 -98.59
N GLN A 306 -48.27 6.16 -98.40
CA GLN A 306 -48.63 7.38 -97.65
C GLN A 306 -48.92 7.10 -96.21
N THR A 307 -48.79 5.86 -95.69
CA THR A 307 -49.01 5.52 -94.32
C THR A 307 -48.07 6.32 -93.47
N PRO A 308 -48.53 7.08 -92.44
CA PRO A 308 -47.66 7.84 -91.56
C PRO A 308 -46.76 6.96 -90.76
N ALA A 309 -45.60 7.50 -90.38
CA ALA A 309 -44.71 6.87 -89.44
C ALA A 309 -45.34 6.81 -88.04
N ASP A 310 -44.99 5.79 -87.29
CA ASP A 310 -45.42 5.64 -85.88
C ASP A 310 -45.15 6.90 -85.07
N GLN A 311 -46.06 7.25 -84.16
CA GLN A 311 -45.90 8.33 -83.20
C GLN A 311 -45.64 7.69 -81.85
N VAL A 312 -44.49 8.06 -81.24
CA VAL A 312 -44.06 7.48 -79.97
C VAL A 312 -43.94 8.57 -78.91
N GLN A 313 -44.58 8.38 -77.78
CA GLN A 313 -44.39 9.19 -76.55
C GLN A 313 -43.80 8.31 -75.51
N ILE A 314 -42.82 8.85 -74.77
CA ILE A 314 -42.11 8.13 -73.74
C ILE A 314 -42.45 8.74 -72.38
N ALA A 315 -42.72 7.91 -71.40
CA ALA A 315 -42.78 8.25 -69.97
C ALA A 315 -41.75 7.46 -69.20
N THR A 316 -41.17 8.09 -68.15
CA THR A 316 -40.16 7.46 -67.33
C THR A 316 -40.71 7.32 -65.93
N TRP A 317 -40.77 6.09 -65.46
CA TRP A 317 -41.04 5.76 -64.06
C TRP A 317 -39.74 5.73 -63.35
N THR A 318 -39.70 6.33 -62.11
CA THR A 318 -38.52 6.38 -61.24
C THR A 318 -38.87 5.94 -59.81
N ARG A 319 -38.04 5.18 -59.23
CA ARG A 319 -38.08 4.90 -57.77
C ARG A 319 -36.71 5.01 -57.20
N THR A 320 -36.63 5.26 -55.86
CA THR A 320 -35.41 5.28 -55.09
C THR A 320 -35.25 3.95 -54.33
N VAL A 321 -34.10 3.33 -54.48
CA VAL A 321 -33.72 2.10 -53.77
C VAL A 321 -32.64 2.46 -52.75
N THR A 322 -32.89 2.16 -51.49
CA THR A 322 -31.93 2.36 -50.40
C THR A 322 -31.33 1.02 -50.04
N THR A 323 -30.00 0.96 -50.04
CA THR A 323 -29.23 -0.26 -49.77
C THR A 323 -28.41 -0.07 -48.54
N ASP A 324 -28.39 -1.08 -47.65
CA ASP A 324 -27.50 -1.18 -46.50
C ASP A 324 -26.06 -1.36 -46.98
N LYS A 325 -25.16 -0.46 -46.59
CA LYS A 325 -23.76 -0.50 -47.02
C LYS A 325 -22.97 -1.62 -46.39
N VAL A 326 -23.42 -2.14 -45.25
CA VAL A 326 -22.74 -3.23 -44.54
C VAL A 326 -23.11 -4.56 -45.14
N THR A 327 -24.39 -4.82 -45.33
CA THR A 327 -24.91 -6.12 -45.78
C THR A 327 -25.08 -6.20 -47.31
N GLY A 328 -25.19 -5.07 -47.96
CA GLY A 328 -25.54 -5.02 -49.40
C GLY A 328 -27.00 -5.27 -49.68
N SER A 329 -27.83 -5.42 -48.66
CA SER A 329 -29.26 -5.72 -48.79
C SER A 329 -30.07 -4.44 -49.02
N VAL A 330 -31.14 -4.57 -49.82
CA VAL A 330 -32.10 -3.48 -49.99
C VAL A 330 -32.92 -3.35 -48.71
N VAL A 331 -32.95 -2.16 -48.13
CA VAL A 331 -33.66 -1.88 -46.87
C VAL A 331 -34.94 -1.08 -47.10
N ASN A 332 -35.05 -0.36 -48.21
CA ASN A 332 -36.23 0.39 -48.59
C ASN A 332 -36.28 0.65 -50.09
N THR A 333 -37.48 0.64 -50.64
CA THR A 333 -37.77 1.12 -51.98
C THR A 333 -38.97 2.05 -51.90
N THR A 334 -38.90 3.18 -52.59
CA THR A 334 -40.07 4.07 -52.75
C THR A 334 -41.00 3.52 -53.81
N ASP A 335 -42.23 3.99 -53.77
CA ASP A 335 -43.19 3.73 -54.90
C ASP A 335 -42.67 4.32 -56.21
N TRP A 336 -43.03 3.67 -57.31
CA TRP A 336 -42.75 4.20 -58.59
C TRP A 336 -43.57 5.50 -58.88
N THR A 337 -42.92 6.53 -59.42
CA THR A 337 -43.52 7.77 -59.83
C THR A 337 -43.18 8.04 -61.30
N SER A 338 -44.14 8.49 -62.06
CA SER A 338 -43.96 8.84 -63.50
C SER A 338 -43.66 10.33 -63.64
N ASP A 339 -42.82 10.69 -64.62
CA ASP A 339 -42.53 12.06 -65.01
C ASP A 339 -43.71 12.77 -65.65
N LYS A 340 -44.71 12.00 -66.09
CA LYS A 340 -45.99 12.54 -66.60
C LYS A 340 -47.17 11.63 -66.20
N ALA A 341 -48.31 12.21 -65.96
CA ALA A 341 -49.51 11.48 -65.57
C ALA A 341 -50.22 10.85 -66.77
N ASN A 342 -50.16 11.51 -67.90
CA ASN A 342 -50.87 11.10 -69.12
C ASN A 342 -50.01 11.29 -70.36
N TYR A 343 -50.22 10.44 -71.38
CA TYR A 343 -49.79 10.70 -72.75
C TYR A 343 -50.73 11.70 -73.35
N ASP A 344 -50.24 12.57 -74.29
CA ASP A 344 -51.03 13.51 -74.98
C ASP A 344 -51.90 12.81 -76.06
N ALA A 345 -53.05 13.37 -76.32
CA ALA A 345 -53.88 12.95 -77.48
C ALA A 345 -53.09 13.15 -78.76
N VAL A 346 -53.25 12.21 -79.67
CA VAL A 346 -52.54 12.22 -80.96
C VAL A 346 -53.56 12.32 -82.08
N PRO A 347 -53.67 13.49 -82.77
CA PRO A 347 -54.46 13.61 -83.94
C PRO A 347 -53.89 12.76 -85.12
N SER A 348 -54.74 12.01 -85.78
CA SER A 348 -54.31 11.24 -86.94
C SER A 348 -54.11 12.14 -88.15
N PRO A 349 -52.95 12.04 -88.84
CA PRO A 349 -52.73 12.84 -90.02
C PRO A 349 -53.85 12.65 -91.10
N VAL A 350 -54.26 13.72 -91.67
CA VAL A 350 -55.24 13.66 -92.79
C VAL A 350 -54.51 13.25 -94.06
N ILE A 351 -54.99 12.17 -94.71
CA ILE A 351 -54.41 11.67 -95.95
C ILE A 351 -55.47 11.82 -97.04
N PRO A 352 -55.23 12.64 -98.07
CA PRO A 352 -56.21 12.83 -99.18
C PRO A 352 -56.54 11.48 -99.85
N GLY A 353 -57.83 11.23 -99.99
CA GLY A 353 -58.31 9.99 -100.62
C GLY A 353 -58.50 8.83 -99.70
N TYR A 354 -58.32 9.05 -98.37
CA TYR A 354 -58.51 8.01 -97.34
C TYR A 354 -59.38 8.53 -96.17
N THR A 355 -60.10 7.62 -95.58
CA THR A 355 -60.81 7.88 -94.35
C THR A 355 -60.04 7.15 -93.21
N VAL A 356 -60.10 7.67 -92.01
CA VAL A 356 -59.45 7.11 -90.85
C VAL A 356 -60.48 6.61 -89.82
N ASP A 357 -60.23 5.48 -89.20
CA ASP A 357 -61.13 4.90 -88.18
C ASP A 357 -61.10 5.70 -86.88
N ILE A 358 -59.91 6.22 -86.45
CA ILE A 358 -59.72 7.00 -85.24
C ILE A 358 -59.14 8.37 -85.64
N ALA A 359 -59.97 9.44 -85.64
CA ALA A 359 -59.52 10.78 -85.97
C ALA A 359 -58.53 11.38 -85.00
N THR A 360 -58.67 11.02 -83.73
CA THR A 360 -57.76 11.42 -82.70
C THR A 360 -57.65 10.26 -81.65
N VAL A 361 -56.44 9.75 -81.45
CA VAL A 361 -56.18 8.82 -80.34
C VAL A 361 -56.26 9.64 -79.06
N PRO A 362 -57.17 9.28 -78.12
CA PRO A 362 -57.35 10.09 -76.93
C PRO A 362 -56.12 10.03 -75.97
N SER A 363 -56.02 11.06 -75.14
CA SER A 363 -55.06 11.04 -74.04
C SER A 363 -55.26 9.78 -73.16
N GLU A 364 -54.17 9.12 -72.81
CA GLU A 364 -54.20 7.90 -72.00
C GLU A 364 -53.39 8.10 -70.74
N ALA A 365 -53.84 7.52 -69.61
CA ALA A 365 -53.07 7.52 -68.41
C ALA A 365 -51.77 6.70 -68.58
N VAL A 366 -50.67 7.25 -68.11
CA VAL A 366 -49.39 6.52 -68.09
C VAL A 366 -49.45 5.37 -67.10
N THR A 367 -49.18 4.15 -67.59
CA THR A 367 -49.03 2.95 -66.78
C THR A 367 -47.60 2.44 -66.86
N GLN A 368 -47.31 1.40 -66.15
CA GLN A 368 -45.96 0.80 -66.21
C GLN A 368 -45.77 -0.16 -67.38
N GLU A 369 -46.79 -0.24 -68.27
CA GLU A 369 -46.77 -1.06 -69.45
C GLU A 369 -46.77 -0.19 -70.71
N ASN A 370 -46.15 -0.72 -71.76
CA ASN A 370 -46.25 -0.06 -73.11
C ASN A 370 -47.66 -0.17 -73.66
N ILE A 371 -48.11 0.88 -74.29
CA ILE A 371 -49.40 0.96 -74.92
C ILE A 371 -49.19 1.08 -76.44
N VAL A 372 -49.95 0.32 -77.21
CA VAL A 372 -49.97 0.39 -78.63
C VAL A 372 -51.44 0.71 -79.09
N LYS A 373 -51.58 1.72 -79.89
CA LYS A 373 -52.85 2.10 -80.51
C LYS A 373 -52.69 1.98 -82.00
N ASP A 374 -53.57 1.22 -82.65
CA ASP A 374 -53.58 1.00 -84.08
C ASP A 374 -54.66 1.91 -84.72
N VAL A 375 -54.27 2.64 -85.78
CA VAL A 375 -55.13 3.52 -86.55
C VAL A 375 -55.12 3.03 -87.99
N HIS A 376 -56.29 2.83 -88.55
CA HIS A 376 -56.43 2.28 -89.87
C HIS A 376 -57.02 3.34 -90.86
N TYR A 377 -56.39 3.41 -92.01
CA TYR A 377 -56.84 4.21 -93.14
C TYR A 377 -57.49 3.25 -94.18
N THR A 378 -58.65 3.72 -94.69
CA THR A 378 -59.37 3.02 -95.76
C THR A 378 -59.50 3.94 -96.95
N ALA A 379 -59.21 3.46 -98.18
CA ALA A 379 -59.34 4.23 -99.40
C ALA A 379 -60.80 4.65 -99.63
N GLN A 380 -61.02 5.92 -99.94
CA GLN A 380 -62.33 6.39 -100.30
C GLN A 380 -62.69 5.88 -101.72
N ASN A 381 -63.88 5.25 -101.89
CA ASN A 381 -64.38 4.87 -103.18
C ASN A 381 -64.85 6.17 -103.94
N THR A 382 -64.10 6.59 -104.99
CA THR A 382 -64.54 7.57 -105.94
C THR A 382 -65.52 6.90 -106.86
N ALA A 383 -66.83 7.20 -106.70
CA ALA A 383 -67.85 6.82 -107.67
C ALA A 383 -67.72 7.67 -108.86
#